data_e179b66dbfa4f656b2e4a7a818df4c2a
#
_entry.id   e179b66dbfa4f656b2e4a7a818df4c2a
#
_cell.length_a   1.000
_cell.length_b   1.000
_cell.length_c   1.000
_cell.angle_alpha   90.00
_cell.angle_beta   90.00
_cell.angle_gamma   90.00
#
_symmetry.space_group_name_H-M   'P 1'
#
loop_
_entity.id
_entity.type
_entity.pdbx_description
1 polymer ?
#
loop_
_entity_poly.entity_id
_entity_poly.type
_entity_poly.pdbx_seq_one_letter_code
_entity_poly.pdbx_strand_id
1 'polypeptide(L)'
;MWQRLINLNLFIFILFVFTGSVLYSGEAEFINEGWDLKFGGYYKNIFTYQKTENFQRDIYSMPEKKKIIADMNRLRFSPEINYGEIFILHADADFETVITNYNKTDYFDIYWRDSGYNEIVTLSREFYYSDDFYIRSDFHNIYVKMTSGKFTGTAGRQQIRFGSSRLWNPLDLMNPISPTGVEGSGEQRGTDALRIDWYPGESTELTGVVSPVKENNNYDDVEADSFNYIARLKSGAKEFDVALLGGYTAKRKNGGADFTAEIFDGLLTGVFLYSSPSSGYDFYQYGTGYEYTFSSGLYLLAEYFYNSLPANDDAELQAALLSYSIIGFDESNYYIISNRIITYNSHYFSIAAGYDFFPLLRGDLFAIYDFQGRGLFLNGALKLNVFENLDITVGIITAFVGDADRGSDFKSFDEQPMYYVSLQFYF
;
A
#
# COMPACT_ATOMS: atom_id res chain seq x y z
N MET A 1 -13.64 -14.13 23.90
CA MET A 1 -13.15 -13.21 22.84
C MET A 1 -13.55 -11.76 23.15
N TRP A 2 -14.82 -11.33 23.07
CA TRP A 2 -15.24 -9.93 23.24
C TRP A 2 -14.75 -9.24 24.53
N GLN A 3 -14.79 -9.91 25.66
CA GLN A 3 -14.36 -9.33 26.94
C GLN A 3 -12.83 -9.15 27.03
N ARG A 4 -12.04 -10.00 26.32
CA ARG A 4 -10.59 -9.83 26.21
C ARG A 4 -10.22 -8.69 25.25
N LEU A 5 -10.97 -8.53 24.16
CA LEU A 5 -10.84 -7.41 23.20
C LEU A 5 -11.06 -6.06 23.91
N ILE A 6 -12.19 -5.93 24.60
CA ILE A 6 -12.54 -4.70 25.32
C ILE A 6 -11.49 -4.39 26.40
N ASN A 7 -11.06 -5.40 27.14
CA ASN A 7 -10.07 -5.22 28.22
C ASN A 7 -8.68 -4.86 27.68
N LEU A 8 -8.25 -5.46 26.56
CA LEU A 8 -6.95 -5.16 25.94
C LEU A 8 -6.95 -3.75 25.36
N ASN A 9 -7.96 -3.39 24.57
CA ASN A 9 -8.07 -2.06 24.00
C ASN A 9 -8.21 -0.98 25.08
N LEU A 10 -8.98 -1.23 26.11
CA LEU A 10 -9.10 -0.33 27.26
C LEU A 10 -7.78 -0.22 28.04
N PHE A 11 -7.07 -1.33 28.23
CA PHE A 11 -5.75 -1.33 28.90
C PHE A 11 -4.69 -0.59 28.08
N ILE A 12 -4.62 -0.83 26.76
CA ILE A 12 -3.72 -0.12 25.86
C ILE A 12 -4.08 1.37 25.82
N PHE A 13 -5.37 1.71 25.69
CA PHE A 13 -5.84 3.10 25.71
C PHE A 13 -5.52 3.80 27.03
N ILE A 14 -5.75 3.15 28.18
CA ILE A 14 -5.41 3.67 29.50
C ILE A 14 -3.88 3.84 29.63
N LEU A 15 -3.10 2.86 29.18
CA LEU A 15 -1.64 2.95 29.20
C LEU A 15 -1.16 4.16 28.39
N PHE A 16 -1.74 4.41 27.21
CA PHE A 16 -1.40 5.55 26.35
C PHE A 16 -1.88 6.89 26.94
N VAL A 17 -3.08 6.96 27.50
CA VAL A 17 -3.57 8.18 28.15
C VAL A 17 -2.71 8.57 29.36
N PHE A 18 -2.22 7.59 30.12
CA PHE A 18 -1.35 7.86 31.29
C PHE A 18 0.12 8.06 30.93
N THR A 19 0.63 7.43 29.85
CA THR A 19 2.01 7.62 29.41
C THR A 19 2.15 8.73 28.34
N GLY A 20 1.12 9.00 27.56
CA GLY A 20 1.10 10.04 26.54
C GLY A 20 1.19 11.47 27.11
N SER A 21 0.87 11.67 28.39
CA SER A 21 1.18 12.92 29.09
C SER A 21 2.69 13.11 29.37
N VAL A 22 3.52 12.10 29.14
CA VAL A 22 4.97 12.12 29.34
C VAL A 22 5.74 12.10 27.99
N LEU A 23 5.10 11.58 26.93
CA LEU A 23 5.63 11.59 25.57
C LEU A 23 5.01 12.76 24.78
N TYR A 24 5.28 13.98 25.22
CA TYR A 24 5.13 15.13 24.34
C TYR A 24 6.04 14.90 23.13
N SER A 25 5.55 15.12 21.90
CA SER A 25 6.37 15.17 20.68
C SER A 25 7.49 16.19 20.92
N GLY A 26 8.53 15.76 21.56
CA GLY A 26 9.70 16.55 21.83
C GLY A 26 10.66 16.28 20.68
N GLU A 27 10.86 17.26 19.81
CA GLU A 27 12.18 17.41 19.20
C GLU A 27 13.14 17.50 20.38
N ALA A 28 13.70 16.36 20.78
CA ALA A 28 14.81 16.36 21.73
C ALA A 28 16.01 16.83 20.91
N GLU A 29 16.18 18.15 20.82
CA GLU A 29 17.39 18.76 20.33
C GLU A 29 18.56 18.34 21.21
N PHE A 30 19.14 17.18 20.93
CA PHE A 30 20.51 16.89 21.31
C PHE A 30 21.41 17.67 20.36
N ILE A 31 21.49 18.98 20.57
CA ILE A 31 22.32 19.89 19.80
C ILE A 31 23.78 19.64 20.21
N ASN A 32 24.43 18.79 19.42
CA ASN A 32 25.87 18.84 19.29
C ASN A 32 26.13 19.15 17.81
N GLU A 33 26.65 20.33 17.50
CA GLU A 33 27.05 20.88 16.21
C GLU A 33 26.62 20.03 14.96
N GLY A 34 25.38 20.21 14.49
CA GLY A 34 24.92 19.64 13.21
C GLY A 34 24.12 18.34 13.30
N TRP A 35 23.98 17.70 14.45
CA TRP A 35 23.11 16.53 14.63
C TRP A 35 21.75 16.91 15.18
N ASP A 36 20.69 16.32 14.60
CA ASP A 36 19.31 16.43 15.01
C ASP A 36 18.71 15.04 15.18
N LEU A 37 18.03 14.80 16.31
CA LEU A 37 17.33 13.55 16.60
C LEU A 37 15.83 13.84 16.71
N LYS A 38 15.05 13.31 15.78
CA LYS A 38 13.59 13.35 15.82
C LYS A 38 13.07 12.01 16.30
N PHE A 39 12.04 12.06 17.10
CA PHE A 39 11.33 10.89 17.57
C PHE A 39 9.84 11.13 17.42
N GLY A 40 9.17 10.24 16.70
CA GLY A 40 7.73 10.28 16.50
C GLY A 40 7.17 8.88 16.37
N GLY A 41 5.88 8.81 16.21
CA GLY A 41 5.20 7.55 16.01
C GLY A 41 3.70 7.67 16.15
N TYR A 42 3.05 6.54 16.15
CA TYR A 42 1.61 6.46 16.40
C TYR A 42 1.20 5.12 16.98
N TYR A 43 0.09 5.14 17.67
CA TYR A 43 -0.71 3.95 17.93
C TYR A 43 -1.93 3.98 17.04
N LYS A 44 -2.20 2.87 16.34
CA LYS A 44 -3.37 2.70 15.47
C LYS A 44 -4.10 1.41 15.83
N ASN A 45 -5.40 1.51 16.04
CA ASN A 45 -6.30 0.37 16.13
C ASN A 45 -7.24 0.38 14.94
N ILE A 46 -7.44 -0.76 14.31
CA ILE A 46 -8.46 -0.97 13.27
C ILE A 46 -9.29 -2.18 13.66
N PHE A 47 -10.55 -1.95 13.92
CA PHE A 47 -11.54 -2.99 14.12
C PHE A 47 -12.36 -3.16 12.86
N THR A 48 -12.50 -4.40 12.36
CA THR A 48 -13.32 -4.73 11.18
C THR A 48 -14.35 -5.79 11.53
N TYR A 49 -15.54 -5.66 10.94
CA TYR A 49 -16.63 -6.63 11.02
C TYR A 49 -17.25 -6.81 9.64
N GLN A 50 -17.35 -8.05 9.19
CA GLN A 50 -18.05 -8.42 7.96
C GLN A 50 -18.93 -9.64 8.21
N LYS A 51 -20.22 -9.56 7.82
CA LYS A 51 -21.09 -10.74 7.71
C LYS A 51 -20.87 -11.30 6.32
N THR A 52 -20.54 -12.57 6.23
CA THR A 52 -20.27 -13.23 4.94
C THR A 52 -21.04 -14.55 4.85
N GLU A 53 -21.58 -14.85 3.69
CA GLU A 53 -22.21 -16.14 3.40
C GLU A 53 -21.27 -17.06 2.58
N ASN A 54 -20.32 -16.47 1.88
CA ASN A 54 -19.48 -17.14 0.89
C ASN A 54 -17.99 -16.82 1.00
N PHE A 55 -17.48 -16.53 2.20
CA PHE A 55 -16.07 -16.21 2.34
C PHE A 55 -15.22 -17.41 1.89
N GLN A 56 -14.76 -17.36 0.66
CA GLN A 56 -13.79 -18.25 -0.01
C GLN A 56 -13.94 -19.74 0.34
N ARG A 57 -15.17 -20.23 0.23
CA ARG A 57 -15.57 -21.59 0.57
C ARG A 57 -14.77 -22.67 -0.15
N ASP A 58 -14.29 -22.37 -1.35
CA ASP A 58 -13.77 -23.36 -2.28
C ASP A 58 -12.25 -23.41 -2.38
N ILE A 59 -11.54 -22.43 -1.81
CA ILE A 59 -10.09 -22.29 -1.96
C ILE A 59 -9.35 -22.48 -0.63
N TYR A 60 -9.95 -22.08 0.49
CA TYR A 60 -9.36 -22.21 1.81
C TYR A 60 -10.16 -23.20 2.65
N SER A 61 -9.49 -24.11 3.34
CA SER A 61 -10.08 -25.04 4.33
C SER A 61 -10.64 -24.30 5.55
N MET A 62 -11.41 -23.24 5.32
CA MET A 62 -12.05 -22.49 6.38
C MET A 62 -13.34 -23.17 6.82
N PRO A 63 -13.53 -23.42 8.14
CA PRO A 63 -14.83 -23.77 8.62
C PRO A 63 -15.81 -22.65 8.28
N GLU A 64 -17.04 -23.01 7.89
CA GLU A 64 -18.15 -22.11 7.55
C GLU A 64 -18.31 -20.98 8.58
N LYS A 65 -17.63 -19.84 8.37
CA LYS A 65 -17.76 -18.69 9.26
C LYS A 65 -18.63 -17.64 8.60
N LYS A 66 -19.81 -17.44 9.15
CA LYS A 66 -20.78 -16.41 8.70
C LYS A 66 -20.41 -14.99 9.14
N LYS A 67 -19.31 -14.85 9.86
CA LYS A 67 -18.85 -13.56 10.40
C LYS A 67 -17.33 -13.54 10.47
N ILE A 68 -16.73 -12.52 9.90
CA ILE A 68 -15.31 -12.23 10.01
C ILE A 68 -15.15 -11.03 10.93
N ILE A 69 -14.28 -11.17 11.91
CA ILE A 69 -13.97 -10.12 12.87
C ILE A 69 -12.46 -10.06 12.99
N ALA A 70 -11.88 -8.88 12.80
CA ALA A 70 -10.49 -8.64 13.10
C ALA A 70 -10.32 -7.32 13.86
N ASP A 71 -9.40 -7.34 14.79
CA ASP A 71 -8.94 -6.20 15.57
C ASP A 71 -7.42 -6.17 15.48
N MET A 72 -6.91 -5.23 14.70
CA MET A 72 -5.49 -5.00 14.51
C MET A 72 -5.06 -3.80 15.34
N ASN A 73 -3.97 -3.96 16.08
CA ASN A 73 -3.34 -2.89 16.83
C ASN A 73 -1.89 -2.76 16.33
N ARG A 74 -1.47 -1.56 15.98
CA ARG A 74 -0.12 -1.24 15.57
C ARG A 74 0.43 -0.11 16.42
N LEU A 75 1.59 -0.32 16.99
CA LEU A 75 2.41 0.71 17.61
C LEU A 75 3.64 0.91 16.75
N ARG A 76 3.77 2.09 16.12
CA ARG A 76 4.92 2.47 15.31
C ARG A 76 5.79 3.45 16.07
N PHE A 77 7.11 3.20 16.05
CA PHE A 77 8.14 4.12 16.45
C PHE A 77 8.95 4.55 15.23
N SER A 78 9.11 5.85 15.03
CA SER A 78 9.75 6.45 13.87
C SER A 78 10.92 7.37 14.26
N PRO A 79 12.03 6.82 14.80
CA PRO A 79 13.23 7.61 15.05
C PRO A 79 13.91 8.03 13.74
N GLU A 80 14.39 9.27 13.72
CA GLU A 80 15.17 9.83 12.62
C GLU A 80 16.37 10.59 13.17
N ILE A 81 17.57 10.27 12.68
CA ILE A 81 18.83 10.94 13.01
C ILE A 81 19.31 11.67 11.77
N ASN A 82 19.47 12.98 11.88
CA ASN A 82 19.92 13.85 10.80
C ASN A 82 21.28 14.45 11.12
N TYR A 83 22.13 14.64 10.10
CA TYR A 83 23.33 15.45 10.16
C TYR A 83 23.28 16.51 9.07
N GLY A 84 22.79 17.69 9.41
CA GLY A 84 22.47 18.74 8.45
C GLY A 84 21.55 18.22 7.35
N GLU A 85 21.81 18.62 6.11
CA GLU A 85 21.09 18.11 4.91
C GLU A 85 21.82 16.93 4.25
N ILE A 86 22.96 16.50 4.82
CA ILE A 86 23.88 15.54 4.19
C ILE A 86 23.50 14.10 4.49
N PHE A 87 23.04 13.82 5.71
CA PHE A 87 22.83 12.45 6.17
C PHE A 87 21.52 12.33 6.94
N ILE A 88 20.77 11.26 6.64
CA ILE A 88 19.55 10.85 7.34
C ILE A 88 19.65 9.35 7.61
N LEU A 89 19.45 8.94 8.86
CA LEU A 89 19.13 7.57 9.24
C LEU A 89 17.69 7.56 9.74
N HIS A 90 16.85 6.78 9.10
CA HIS A 90 15.42 6.67 9.43
C HIS A 90 15.04 5.22 9.68
N ALA A 91 14.15 4.98 10.65
CA ALA A 91 13.55 3.68 10.88
C ALA A 91 12.08 3.83 11.29
N ASP A 92 11.21 2.96 10.74
CA ASP A 92 9.84 2.72 11.20
C ASP A 92 9.76 1.32 11.76
N ALA A 93 9.68 1.19 13.08
CA ALA A 93 9.58 -0.09 13.79
C ALA A 93 8.15 -0.29 14.28
N ASP A 94 7.49 -1.33 13.76
CA ASP A 94 6.11 -1.69 14.09
C ASP A 94 6.06 -2.85 15.08
N PHE A 95 5.19 -2.71 16.09
CA PHE A 95 4.70 -3.80 16.91
C PHE A 95 3.21 -3.99 16.64
N GLU A 96 2.85 -5.16 16.13
CA GLU A 96 1.49 -5.46 15.72
C GLU A 96 0.91 -6.60 16.51
N THR A 97 -0.35 -6.45 16.90
CA THR A 97 -1.18 -7.53 17.41
C THR A 97 -2.45 -7.65 16.58
N VAL A 98 -2.80 -8.86 16.20
CA VAL A 98 -4.05 -9.15 15.49
C VAL A 98 -4.87 -10.14 16.28
N ILE A 99 -6.10 -9.76 16.58
CA ILE A 99 -7.08 -10.61 17.22
C ILE A 99 -8.19 -10.87 16.23
N THR A 100 -8.31 -12.11 15.78
CA THR A 100 -9.29 -12.45 14.76
C THR A 100 -9.85 -13.85 14.97
N ASN A 101 -11.00 -14.12 14.37
CA ASN A 101 -11.62 -15.43 14.42
C ASN A 101 -11.23 -16.36 13.25
N TYR A 102 -10.27 -15.92 12.40
CA TYR A 102 -9.77 -16.70 11.28
C TYR A 102 -8.25 -16.91 11.30
N ASN A 103 -7.61 -16.76 12.47
CA ASN A 103 -6.25 -17.26 12.68
C ASN A 103 -6.18 -18.77 12.37
N LYS A 104 -4.99 -19.26 12.05
CA LYS A 104 -4.74 -20.66 11.66
C LYS A 104 -5.60 -21.14 10.49
N THR A 105 -5.84 -20.24 9.55
CA THR A 105 -6.36 -20.54 8.23
C THR A 105 -5.30 -20.23 7.20
N ASP A 106 -5.31 -20.93 6.08
CA ASP A 106 -4.38 -20.68 4.96
C ASP A 106 -4.44 -19.20 4.51
N TYR A 107 -5.65 -18.61 4.56
CA TYR A 107 -5.82 -17.17 4.29
C TYR A 107 -5.00 -16.29 5.24
N PHE A 108 -5.05 -16.54 6.56
CA PHE A 108 -4.28 -15.75 7.51
C PHE A 108 -2.78 -15.95 7.32
N ASP A 109 -2.34 -17.18 7.09
CA ASP A 109 -0.95 -17.50 6.86
C ASP A 109 -0.41 -16.80 5.60
N ILE A 110 -1.17 -16.82 4.52
CA ILE A 110 -0.78 -16.21 3.24
C ILE A 110 -0.79 -14.68 3.30
N TYR A 111 -1.83 -14.07 3.85
CA TYR A 111 -2.02 -12.60 3.77
C TYR A 111 -1.47 -11.82 4.96
N TRP A 112 -1.24 -12.47 6.10
CA TRP A 112 -0.75 -11.79 7.30
C TRP A 112 0.64 -12.23 7.74
N ARG A 113 1.01 -13.49 7.56
CA ARG A 113 2.29 -14.03 8.01
C ARG A 113 3.35 -14.05 6.92
N ASP A 114 2.97 -14.38 5.69
CA ASP A 114 3.90 -14.41 4.55
C ASP A 114 4.02 -13.01 3.93
N SER A 115 4.93 -12.20 4.43
CA SER A 115 5.06 -10.79 4.04
C SER A 115 6.43 -10.40 3.46
N GLY A 116 7.30 -11.36 3.17
CA GLY A 116 8.71 -11.06 2.90
C GLY A 116 9.12 -11.05 1.43
N TYR A 117 8.67 -10.11 0.62
CA TYR A 117 9.10 -9.97 -0.77
C TYR A 117 9.97 -8.74 -0.99
N ASN A 118 10.95 -8.84 -1.92
CA ASN A 118 11.90 -7.79 -2.24
C ASN A 118 12.70 -7.35 -1.01
N GLU A 119 13.10 -8.31 -0.17
CA GLU A 119 13.96 -8.06 1.01
C GLU A 119 15.22 -8.91 0.98
N ILE A 120 16.36 -8.30 1.36
CA ILE A 120 17.64 -9.00 1.54
C ILE A 120 17.68 -9.68 2.90
N VAL A 121 17.16 -8.99 3.92
CA VAL A 121 17.15 -9.45 5.30
C VAL A 121 15.74 -9.45 5.84
N THR A 122 15.31 -10.59 6.38
CA THR A 122 14.03 -10.67 7.09
C THR A 122 14.13 -9.86 8.40
N LEU A 123 13.47 -8.71 8.42
CA LEU A 123 13.42 -7.79 9.57
C LEU A 123 12.10 -7.88 10.34
N SER A 124 11.34 -8.94 10.10
CA SER A 124 10.13 -9.28 10.84
C SER A 124 10.39 -10.41 11.82
N ARG A 125 9.70 -10.36 12.97
CA ARG A 125 9.77 -11.41 13.98
C ARG A 125 8.39 -11.70 14.53
N GLU A 126 7.98 -12.97 14.42
CA GLU A 126 6.80 -13.48 15.10
C GLU A 126 7.15 -13.80 16.55
N PHE A 127 6.32 -13.33 17.49
CA PHE A 127 6.46 -13.59 18.92
C PHE A 127 5.45 -14.61 19.45
N TYR A 128 4.25 -14.58 18.89
CA TYR A 128 3.16 -15.44 19.36
C TYR A 128 2.12 -15.66 18.26
N TYR A 129 1.64 -16.90 18.16
CA TYR A 129 0.60 -17.30 17.23
C TYR A 129 -0.31 -18.36 17.83
N SER A 130 -1.60 -18.06 17.96
CA SER A 130 -2.63 -18.97 18.47
C SER A 130 -3.89 -18.92 17.61
N ASP A 131 -4.94 -19.61 18.04
CA ASP A 131 -6.21 -19.71 17.28
C ASP A 131 -6.93 -18.37 17.09
N ASP A 132 -6.68 -17.40 17.95
CA ASP A 132 -7.38 -16.11 17.97
C ASP A 132 -6.47 -14.90 18.20
N PHE A 133 -5.14 -15.12 18.31
CA PHE A 133 -4.22 -14.04 18.65
C PHE A 133 -2.86 -14.20 17.95
N TYR A 134 -2.36 -13.11 17.37
CA TYR A 134 -1.09 -13.04 16.67
C TYR A 134 -0.30 -11.80 17.11
N ILE A 135 1.00 -11.94 17.32
CA ILE A 135 1.91 -10.85 17.66
C ILE A 135 3.15 -10.94 16.79
N ARG A 136 3.50 -9.81 16.16
CA ARG A 136 4.77 -9.64 15.44
C ARG A 136 5.38 -8.27 15.67
N SER A 137 6.68 -8.15 15.37
CA SER A 137 7.32 -6.88 15.07
C SER A 137 7.85 -6.91 13.64
N ASP A 138 7.92 -5.75 13.02
CA ASP A 138 8.46 -5.57 11.68
C ASP A 138 9.13 -4.20 11.55
N PHE A 139 10.22 -4.12 10.79
CA PHE A 139 10.71 -2.84 10.30
C PHE A 139 10.04 -2.53 8.96
N HIS A 140 9.11 -1.61 9.00
CA HIS A 140 8.36 -1.15 7.85
C HIS A 140 9.24 -0.39 6.85
N ASN A 141 10.06 0.52 7.36
CA ASN A 141 11.16 1.17 6.68
C ASN A 141 12.40 1.16 7.58
N ILE A 142 13.58 1.07 7.00
CA ILE A 142 14.87 1.32 7.64
C ILE A 142 15.91 1.61 6.57
N TYR A 143 16.39 2.85 6.50
CA TYR A 143 17.31 3.27 5.46
C TYR A 143 18.26 4.36 5.92
N VAL A 144 19.36 4.45 5.19
CA VAL A 144 20.31 5.57 5.23
C VAL A 144 20.17 6.35 3.93
N LYS A 145 20.05 7.68 4.04
CA LYS A 145 20.05 8.61 2.91
C LYS A 145 21.22 9.56 3.04
N MET A 146 21.96 9.73 1.96
CA MET A 146 23.10 10.66 1.87
C MET A 146 22.94 11.57 0.67
N THR A 147 23.13 12.88 0.89
CA THR A 147 23.03 13.92 -0.17
C THR A 147 24.39 14.61 -0.29
N SER A 148 24.88 14.73 -1.53
CA SER A 148 26.11 15.46 -1.84
C SER A 148 25.94 16.23 -3.17
N GLY A 149 25.86 17.55 -3.07
CA GLY A 149 25.60 18.41 -4.22
C GLY A 149 24.32 18.05 -4.94
N LYS A 150 24.42 17.56 -6.18
CA LYS A 150 23.29 17.18 -7.03
C LYS A 150 22.92 15.69 -6.95
N PHE A 151 23.53 14.94 -6.05
CA PHE A 151 23.30 13.50 -5.91
C PHE A 151 22.71 13.18 -4.54
N THR A 152 21.72 12.28 -4.54
CA THR A 152 21.18 11.68 -3.33
C THR A 152 21.21 10.15 -3.50
N GLY A 153 21.83 9.46 -2.54
CA GLY A 153 21.81 8.01 -2.46
C GLY A 153 20.98 7.56 -1.26
N THR A 154 20.12 6.56 -1.43
CA THR A 154 19.34 5.95 -0.34
C THR A 154 19.54 4.43 -0.39
N ALA A 155 19.93 3.83 0.73
CA ALA A 155 20.16 2.40 0.85
C ALA A 155 19.41 1.83 2.05
N GLY A 156 18.72 0.71 1.84
CA GLY A 156 17.93 0.01 2.86
C GLY A 156 16.48 -0.16 2.45
N ARG A 157 15.64 -0.52 3.41
CA ARG A 157 14.20 -0.71 3.21
C ARG A 157 13.51 0.64 3.13
N GLN A 158 12.94 0.95 1.98
CA GLN A 158 12.35 2.25 1.66
C GLN A 158 11.14 2.10 0.75
N GLN A 159 10.16 2.99 0.85
CA GLN A 159 9.07 3.06 -0.10
C GLN A 159 9.55 3.73 -1.39
N ILE A 160 9.38 3.05 -2.52
CA ILE A 160 9.76 3.55 -3.85
C ILE A 160 8.52 3.54 -4.72
N ARG A 161 8.07 4.72 -5.12
CA ARG A 161 6.87 4.91 -5.92
C ARG A 161 7.18 5.76 -7.14
N PHE A 162 6.63 5.34 -8.26
CA PHE A 162 6.70 6.07 -9.52
C PHE A 162 5.28 6.20 -10.10
N GLY A 163 5.10 7.17 -11.00
CA GLY A 163 3.82 7.44 -11.65
C GLY A 163 2.99 8.51 -10.94
N SER A 164 2.10 9.11 -11.67
CA SER A 164 1.30 10.28 -11.26
C SER A 164 -0.16 9.96 -10.91
N SER A 165 -0.64 8.75 -11.24
CA SER A 165 -2.01 8.32 -10.96
C SER A 165 -2.25 8.15 -9.46
N ARG A 166 -3.45 8.48 -8.99
CA ARG A 166 -3.81 8.46 -7.58
C ARG A 166 -4.31 7.10 -7.11
N LEU A 167 -5.10 6.42 -7.94
CA LEU A 167 -5.79 5.18 -7.59
C LEU A 167 -5.19 3.98 -8.32
N TRP A 168 -5.11 4.06 -9.64
CA TRP A 168 -4.58 3.00 -10.47
C TRP A 168 -3.23 3.42 -11.05
N ASN A 169 -2.14 3.01 -10.39
CA ASN A 169 -0.81 3.43 -10.79
C ASN A 169 0.05 2.24 -11.26
N PRO A 170 -0.01 1.88 -12.55
CA PRO A 170 0.75 0.75 -13.08
C PRO A 170 2.27 0.96 -13.07
N LEU A 171 2.75 2.21 -12.93
CA LEU A 171 4.18 2.51 -12.82
C LEU A 171 4.76 2.29 -11.42
N ASP A 172 3.91 2.03 -10.42
CA ASP A 172 4.37 1.63 -9.10
C ASP A 172 4.81 0.16 -9.08
N LEU A 173 5.96 -0.09 -9.74
CA LEU A 173 6.50 -1.42 -9.95
C LEU A 173 7.16 -2.03 -8.71
N MET A 174 7.41 -1.25 -7.66
CA MET A 174 8.05 -1.74 -6.44
C MET A 174 7.07 -1.98 -5.31
N ASN A 175 6.08 -1.09 -5.17
CA ASN A 175 5.09 -1.12 -4.11
C ASN A 175 3.66 -0.95 -4.66
N PRO A 176 3.19 -1.84 -5.58
CA PRO A 176 1.86 -1.69 -6.19
C PRO A 176 0.76 -1.72 -5.13
N ILE A 177 -0.20 -0.79 -5.26
CA ILE A 177 -1.30 -0.60 -4.32
C ILE A 177 -2.60 -1.08 -4.94
N SER A 178 -3.38 -1.81 -4.15
CA SER A 178 -4.79 -2.05 -4.48
C SER A 178 -5.64 -0.89 -3.95
N PRO A 179 -6.47 -0.26 -4.80
CA PRO A 179 -7.32 0.85 -4.36
C PRO A 179 -8.48 0.41 -3.43
N THR A 180 -8.68 -0.89 -3.23
CA THR A 180 -9.78 -1.43 -2.40
C THR A 180 -9.41 -1.66 -0.94
N GLY A 181 -8.18 -1.38 -0.53
CA GLY A 181 -7.71 -1.55 0.84
C GLY A 181 -8.32 -0.56 1.84
N VAL A 182 -8.42 -0.96 3.11
CA VAL A 182 -8.83 -0.08 4.22
C VAL A 182 -7.71 0.88 4.59
N GLU A 183 -6.47 0.40 4.54
CA GLU A 183 -5.28 1.20 4.84
C GLU A 183 -4.76 1.89 3.58
N GLY A 184 -4.36 3.14 3.75
CA GLY A 184 -3.79 3.94 2.67
C GLY A 184 -2.38 3.50 2.30
N SER A 185 -1.90 4.08 1.23
CA SER A 185 -0.58 3.81 0.65
C SER A 185 0.62 4.07 1.57
N GLY A 186 0.47 4.91 2.60
CA GLY A 186 1.51 5.16 3.61
C GLY A 186 1.82 3.98 4.52
N GLU A 187 0.92 3.00 4.55
CA GLU A 187 1.05 1.80 5.39
C GLU A 187 1.64 0.59 4.64
N GLN A 188 2.07 0.78 3.40
CA GLN A 188 2.77 -0.28 2.69
C GLN A 188 4.21 -0.40 3.17
N ARG A 189 4.64 -1.63 3.38
CA ARG A 189 6.02 -1.97 3.72
C ARG A 189 6.97 -1.55 2.59
N GLY A 190 8.13 -1.01 2.97
CA GLY A 190 9.17 -0.67 2.01
C GLY A 190 9.83 -1.90 1.38
N THR A 191 10.55 -1.65 0.31
CA THR A 191 11.38 -2.60 -0.44
C THR A 191 12.84 -2.36 -0.09
N ASP A 192 13.63 -3.43 0.12
CA ASP A 192 15.07 -3.31 0.27
C ASP A 192 15.67 -2.90 -1.08
N ALA A 193 16.34 -1.75 -1.12
CA ALA A 193 16.86 -1.20 -2.36
C ALA A 193 18.05 -0.26 -2.16
N LEU A 194 18.82 -0.12 -3.24
CA LEU A 194 19.71 1.01 -3.46
C LEU A 194 19.05 1.93 -4.49
N ARG A 195 18.81 3.17 -4.12
CA ARG A 195 18.30 4.24 -4.98
C ARG A 195 19.33 5.34 -5.11
N ILE A 196 19.53 5.85 -6.31
CA ILE A 196 20.39 7.01 -6.61
C ILE A 196 19.58 7.98 -7.43
N ASP A 197 19.50 9.22 -6.95
CA ASP A 197 18.86 10.34 -7.64
C ASP A 197 19.92 11.36 -8.02
N TRP A 198 19.86 11.82 -9.27
CA TRP A 198 20.71 12.87 -9.81
C TRP A 198 19.86 14.02 -10.33
N TYR A 199 20.16 15.24 -9.88
CA TYR A 199 19.46 16.47 -10.22
C TYR A 199 20.33 17.37 -11.09
N PRO A 200 20.45 17.11 -12.43
CA PRO A 200 21.30 17.91 -13.32
C PRO A 200 20.84 19.35 -13.46
N GLY A 201 19.55 19.61 -13.35
CA GLY A 201 18.91 20.92 -13.42
C GLY A 201 17.84 21.08 -12.34
N GLU A 202 17.20 22.26 -12.28
CA GLU A 202 16.19 22.58 -11.26
C GLU A 202 14.90 21.74 -11.41
N SER A 203 14.55 21.37 -12.66
CA SER A 203 13.32 20.64 -12.96
C SER A 203 13.57 19.22 -13.50
N THR A 204 14.82 18.75 -13.49
CA THR A 204 15.18 17.46 -14.07
C THR A 204 15.75 16.54 -13.01
N GLU A 205 15.21 15.33 -12.95
CA GLU A 205 15.62 14.24 -12.04
C GLU A 205 15.88 12.97 -12.84
N LEU A 206 17.03 12.34 -12.62
CA LEU A 206 17.32 10.99 -13.08
C LEU A 206 17.45 10.08 -11.87
N THR A 207 16.59 9.05 -11.80
CA THR A 207 16.58 8.07 -10.71
C THR A 207 17.01 6.70 -11.23
N GLY A 208 17.90 6.04 -10.51
CA GLY A 208 18.24 4.62 -10.69
C GLY A 208 17.90 3.83 -9.42
N VAL A 209 17.29 2.65 -9.58
CA VAL A 209 16.94 1.76 -8.46
C VAL A 209 17.39 0.34 -8.77
N VAL A 210 17.98 -0.31 -7.77
CA VAL A 210 18.26 -1.74 -7.76
C VAL A 210 17.69 -2.33 -6.47
N SER A 211 16.88 -3.40 -6.61
CA SER A 211 16.23 -4.10 -5.48
C SER A 211 16.34 -5.60 -5.70
N PRO A 212 16.55 -6.42 -4.64
CA PRO A 212 16.56 -7.87 -4.79
C PRO A 212 15.17 -8.40 -5.18
N VAL A 213 15.16 -9.53 -5.86
CA VAL A 213 14.01 -10.40 -5.99
C VAL A 213 14.22 -11.54 -5.00
N LYS A 214 13.25 -11.84 -4.14
CA LYS A 214 13.34 -12.98 -3.24
C LYS A 214 13.21 -14.26 -4.08
N GLU A 215 14.31 -14.91 -4.39
CA GLU A 215 14.36 -16.29 -4.80
C GLU A 215 14.61 -17.16 -3.56
N ASN A 216 13.73 -18.06 -3.24
CA ASN A 216 13.84 -19.22 -2.33
C ASN A 216 15.06 -19.27 -1.38
N ASN A 217 15.34 -18.24 -0.59
CA ASN A 217 16.38 -18.18 0.46
C ASN A 217 17.78 -18.68 0.08
N ASN A 218 18.07 -18.92 -1.20
CA ASN A 218 19.34 -19.44 -1.67
C ASN A 218 20.11 -18.34 -2.39
N TYR A 219 20.90 -17.59 -1.65
CA TYR A 219 21.81 -16.55 -2.18
C TYR A 219 23.14 -17.14 -2.72
N ASP A 220 23.25 -18.49 -2.82
CA ASP A 220 24.50 -19.14 -3.25
C ASP A 220 24.77 -18.95 -4.75
N ASP A 221 23.73 -18.71 -5.56
CA ASP A 221 23.85 -18.42 -7.00
C ASP A 221 23.11 -17.10 -7.33
N VAL A 222 23.81 -15.97 -7.17
CA VAL A 222 23.26 -14.63 -7.50
C VAL A 222 23.42 -14.37 -8.99
N GLU A 223 22.33 -14.41 -9.73
CA GLU A 223 22.26 -14.04 -11.14
C GLU A 223 21.70 -12.62 -11.36
N ALA A 224 21.81 -12.07 -12.58
CA ALA A 224 21.24 -10.77 -12.90
C ALA A 224 19.71 -10.72 -12.72
N ASP A 225 19.04 -11.86 -12.90
CA ASP A 225 17.59 -12.02 -12.72
C ASP A 225 17.16 -12.02 -11.26
N SER A 226 18.11 -12.12 -10.32
CA SER A 226 17.87 -12.01 -8.87
C SER A 226 17.63 -10.55 -8.43
N PHE A 227 17.67 -9.59 -9.35
CA PHE A 227 17.44 -8.18 -9.03
C PHE A 227 16.40 -7.53 -9.95
N ASN A 228 15.69 -6.58 -9.40
CA ASN A 228 14.88 -5.61 -10.11
C ASN A 228 15.72 -4.37 -10.39
N TYR A 229 15.59 -3.81 -11.60
CA TYR A 229 16.29 -2.60 -12.03
C TYR A 229 15.28 -1.61 -12.61
N ILE A 230 15.33 -0.36 -12.17
CA ILE A 230 14.51 0.72 -12.72
C ILE A 230 15.40 1.94 -12.97
N ALA A 231 15.21 2.58 -14.11
CA ALA A 231 15.69 3.91 -14.41
C ALA A 231 14.52 4.80 -14.77
N ARG A 232 14.48 6.02 -14.23
CA ARG A 232 13.44 7.01 -14.50
C ARG A 232 14.07 8.37 -14.77
N LEU A 233 13.61 9.04 -15.81
CA LEU A 233 13.91 10.43 -16.13
C LEU A 233 12.63 11.25 -15.97
N LYS A 234 12.63 12.21 -15.07
CA LYS A 234 11.55 13.19 -14.90
C LYS A 234 12.05 14.57 -15.30
N SER A 235 11.23 15.33 -16.00
CA SER A 235 11.48 16.74 -16.28
C SER A 235 10.18 17.51 -16.28
N GLY A 236 10.21 18.75 -15.79
CA GLY A 236 9.05 19.59 -15.69
C GLY A 236 9.30 21.01 -16.26
N ALA A 237 8.23 21.65 -16.70
CA ALA A 237 8.27 23.05 -17.17
C ALA A 237 6.92 23.72 -16.83
N LYS A 238 6.94 24.70 -15.96
CA LYS A 238 5.75 25.44 -15.50
C LYS A 238 4.67 24.49 -14.94
N GLU A 239 3.57 24.34 -15.67
CA GLU A 239 2.35 23.60 -15.27
C GLU A 239 2.33 22.16 -15.80
N PHE A 240 3.45 21.69 -16.37
CA PHE A 240 3.54 20.37 -17.01
C PHE A 240 4.79 19.63 -16.55
N ASP A 241 4.59 18.42 -16.01
CA ASP A 241 5.66 17.46 -15.72
C ASP A 241 5.49 16.21 -16.59
N VAL A 242 6.61 15.65 -17.05
CA VAL A 242 6.64 14.36 -17.73
C VAL A 242 7.75 13.50 -17.18
N ALA A 243 7.50 12.19 -17.11
CA ALA A 243 8.55 11.24 -16.81
C ALA A 243 8.49 10.03 -17.74
N LEU A 244 9.68 9.47 -18.00
CA LEU A 244 9.87 8.21 -18.72
C LEU A 244 10.52 7.22 -17.76
N LEU A 245 10.06 5.98 -17.81
CA LEU A 245 10.55 4.89 -16.98
C LEU A 245 10.91 3.71 -17.87
N GLY A 246 12.05 3.09 -17.59
CA GLY A 246 12.45 1.81 -18.15
C GLY A 246 12.99 0.91 -17.06
N GLY A 247 12.74 -0.40 -17.14
CA GLY A 247 13.22 -1.30 -16.11
C GLY A 247 13.03 -2.78 -16.42
N TYR A 248 13.56 -3.58 -15.52
CA TYR A 248 13.39 -5.03 -15.47
C TYR A 248 12.96 -5.40 -14.07
N THR A 249 11.74 -5.87 -13.92
CA THR A 249 11.19 -6.26 -12.60
C THR A 249 10.41 -7.56 -12.71
N ALA A 250 10.59 -8.47 -11.76
CA ALA A 250 9.93 -9.77 -11.75
C ALA A 250 10.00 -10.48 -13.12
N LYS A 251 11.21 -10.58 -13.69
CA LYS A 251 11.49 -11.19 -15.00
C LYS A 251 10.71 -10.57 -16.18
N ARG A 252 10.29 -9.30 -16.05
CA ARG A 252 9.61 -8.53 -17.12
C ARG A 252 10.40 -7.29 -17.52
N LYS A 253 10.52 -7.05 -18.81
CA LYS A 253 10.99 -5.77 -19.36
C LYS A 253 9.82 -4.79 -19.32
N ASN A 254 10.03 -3.65 -18.69
CA ASN A 254 9.01 -2.63 -18.51
C ASN A 254 9.46 -1.32 -19.19
N GLY A 255 8.52 -0.67 -19.85
CA GLY A 255 8.68 0.67 -20.39
C GLY A 255 7.43 1.48 -20.12
N GLY A 256 7.58 2.70 -19.62
CA GLY A 256 6.42 3.50 -19.23
C GLY A 256 6.67 4.99 -19.27
N ALA A 257 5.59 5.72 -19.15
CA ALA A 257 5.58 7.17 -19.09
C ALA A 257 4.46 7.66 -18.18
N ASP A 258 4.69 8.78 -17.52
CA ASP A 258 3.66 9.51 -16.80
C ASP A 258 3.75 11.01 -17.07
N PHE A 259 2.63 11.69 -16.90
CA PHE A 259 2.58 13.14 -16.94
C PHE A 259 1.58 13.72 -15.94
N THR A 260 1.82 14.96 -15.56
CA THR A 260 0.86 15.82 -14.87
C THR A 260 0.76 17.15 -15.58
N ALA A 261 -0.44 17.72 -15.64
CA ALA A 261 -0.69 19.03 -16.23
C ALA A 261 -1.74 19.80 -15.43
N GLU A 262 -1.42 21.02 -15.05
CA GLU A 262 -2.41 21.92 -14.44
C GLU A 262 -3.30 22.49 -15.55
N ILE A 263 -4.60 22.16 -15.54
CA ILE A 263 -5.57 22.56 -16.53
C ILE A 263 -6.86 22.98 -15.82
N PHE A 264 -7.37 24.18 -16.10
CA PHE A 264 -8.60 24.70 -15.51
C PHE A 264 -8.61 24.67 -13.97
N ASP A 265 -7.51 25.07 -13.34
CA ASP A 265 -7.30 25.06 -11.89
C ASP A 265 -7.38 23.67 -11.25
N GLY A 266 -7.37 22.61 -12.03
CA GLY A 266 -7.29 21.21 -11.62
C GLY A 266 -6.06 20.51 -12.15
N LEU A 267 -5.80 19.30 -11.70
CA LEU A 267 -4.66 18.50 -12.10
C LEU A 267 -5.09 17.32 -12.98
N LEU A 268 -4.69 17.34 -14.24
CA LEU A 268 -4.81 16.22 -15.16
C LEU A 268 -3.58 15.33 -14.98
N THR A 269 -3.80 14.02 -14.84
CA THR A 269 -2.75 12.99 -14.76
C THR A 269 -2.92 11.94 -15.83
N GLY A 270 -1.81 11.34 -16.26
CA GLY A 270 -1.83 10.18 -17.14
C GLY A 270 -0.64 9.29 -16.89
N VAL A 271 -0.86 7.98 -16.95
CA VAL A 271 0.19 6.95 -16.80
C VAL A 271 0.03 5.90 -17.87
N PHE A 272 1.14 5.36 -18.34
CA PHE A 272 1.20 4.27 -19.31
C PHE A 272 2.32 3.31 -18.93
N LEU A 273 2.05 2.02 -18.95
CA LEU A 273 3.01 0.93 -18.78
C LEU A 273 2.87 -0.06 -19.91
N TYR A 274 3.97 -0.45 -20.52
CA TYR A 274 4.13 -1.64 -21.37
C TYR A 274 5.04 -2.63 -20.65
N SER A 275 4.62 -3.89 -20.58
CA SER A 275 5.37 -4.99 -19.96
C SER A 275 5.50 -6.16 -20.92
N SER A 276 6.74 -6.67 -21.05
CA SER A 276 7.09 -7.86 -21.83
C SER A 276 7.75 -8.89 -20.91
N PRO A 277 7.01 -9.91 -20.44
CA PRO A 277 7.54 -10.94 -19.59
C PRO A 277 8.47 -11.88 -20.37
N SER A 278 9.35 -12.60 -19.66
CA SER A 278 10.21 -13.64 -20.25
C SER A 278 9.40 -14.87 -20.68
N SER A 279 8.23 -15.08 -20.10
CA SER A 279 7.24 -16.11 -20.42
C SER A 279 5.84 -15.50 -20.36
N GLY A 280 4.92 -15.94 -21.21
CA GLY A 280 3.55 -15.42 -21.28
C GLY A 280 3.37 -14.34 -22.35
N TYR A 281 2.35 -13.49 -22.18
CA TYR A 281 1.97 -12.48 -23.17
C TYR A 281 2.39 -11.08 -22.74
N ASP A 282 2.79 -10.28 -23.73
CA ASP A 282 2.99 -8.84 -23.53
C ASP A 282 1.68 -8.18 -23.16
N PHE A 283 1.74 -7.19 -22.28
CA PHE A 283 0.56 -6.43 -21.90
C PHE A 283 0.89 -4.95 -21.71
N TYR A 284 -0.16 -4.15 -21.73
CA TYR A 284 -0.05 -2.73 -21.38
C TYR A 284 -1.22 -2.31 -20.48
N GLN A 285 -0.92 -1.33 -19.64
CA GLN A 285 -1.88 -0.73 -18.71
C GLN A 285 -1.77 0.78 -18.84
N TYR A 286 -2.89 1.48 -18.78
CA TYR A 286 -2.87 2.93 -18.71
C TYR A 286 -3.98 3.46 -17.82
N GLY A 287 -3.73 4.63 -17.25
CA GLY A 287 -4.69 5.37 -16.46
C GLY A 287 -4.65 6.85 -16.83
N THR A 288 -5.78 7.52 -16.69
CA THR A 288 -5.88 8.96 -16.78
C THR A 288 -6.89 9.46 -15.75
N GLY A 289 -6.56 10.56 -15.10
CA GLY A 289 -7.39 11.12 -14.03
C GLY A 289 -7.41 12.64 -14.07
N TYR A 290 -8.45 13.21 -13.50
CA TYR A 290 -8.55 14.65 -13.27
C TYR A 290 -9.04 14.90 -11.86
N GLU A 291 -8.31 15.72 -11.12
CA GLU A 291 -8.68 16.12 -9.76
C GLU A 291 -8.88 17.63 -9.66
N TYR A 292 -9.88 18.01 -8.87
CA TYR A 292 -10.23 19.42 -8.68
C TYR A 292 -10.77 19.66 -7.27
N THR A 293 -10.33 20.77 -6.67
CA THR A 293 -10.89 21.24 -5.40
C THR A 293 -11.72 22.49 -5.65
N PHE A 294 -13.02 22.40 -5.40
CA PHE A 294 -13.95 23.50 -5.56
C PHE A 294 -13.74 24.57 -4.48
N SER A 295 -14.16 25.80 -4.76
CA SER A 295 -14.12 26.90 -3.78
C SER A 295 -14.94 26.61 -2.50
N SER A 296 -15.89 25.68 -2.56
CA SER A 296 -16.63 25.18 -1.40
C SER A 296 -15.83 24.25 -0.49
N GLY A 297 -14.60 23.86 -0.89
CA GLY A 297 -13.79 22.85 -0.20
C GLY A 297 -14.08 21.41 -0.63
N LEU A 298 -15.04 21.18 -1.53
CA LEU A 298 -15.28 19.85 -2.08
C LEU A 298 -14.13 19.44 -3.00
N TYR A 299 -13.43 18.36 -2.67
CA TYR A 299 -12.47 17.68 -3.53
C TYR A 299 -13.15 16.61 -4.34
N LEU A 300 -12.89 16.55 -5.65
CA LEU A 300 -13.30 15.47 -6.55
C LEU A 300 -12.11 14.98 -7.37
N LEU A 301 -12.01 13.67 -7.51
CA LEU A 301 -11.13 12.97 -8.43
C LEU A 301 -11.98 12.02 -9.28
N ALA A 302 -11.76 12.01 -10.59
CA ALA A 302 -12.26 10.99 -11.51
C ALA A 302 -11.08 10.34 -12.23
N GLU A 303 -11.02 9.02 -12.28
CA GLU A 303 -9.93 8.27 -12.90
C GLU A 303 -10.46 7.08 -13.70
N TYR A 304 -9.96 6.92 -14.91
CA TYR A 304 -10.19 5.75 -15.76
C TYR A 304 -8.93 4.91 -15.84
N PHE A 305 -9.09 3.59 -15.75
CA PHE A 305 -8.00 2.62 -15.86
C PHE A 305 -8.34 1.53 -16.87
N TYR A 306 -7.32 1.11 -17.64
CA TYR A 306 -7.38 0.04 -18.60
C TYR A 306 -6.23 -0.96 -18.41
N ASN A 307 -6.56 -2.25 -18.45
CA ASN A 307 -5.61 -3.36 -18.47
C ASN A 307 -5.87 -4.24 -19.71
N SER A 308 -4.88 -4.37 -20.57
CA SER A 308 -5.00 -5.13 -21.83
C SER A 308 -5.00 -6.65 -21.63
N LEU A 309 -4.47 -7.13 -20.49
CA LEU A 309 -4.41 -8.55 -20.18
C LEU A 309 -4.88 -8.79 -18.73
N PRO A 310 -6.19 -8.71 -18.48
CA PRO A 310 -6.78 -9.00 -17.19
C PRO A 310 -6.78 -10.50 -16.88
N ALA A 311 -6.99 -10.87 -15.62
CA ALA A 311 -6.97 -12.25 -15.18
C ALA A 311 -8.00 -13.14 -15.90
N ASN A 312 -9.17 -12.61 -16.27
CA ASN A 312 -10.18 -13.39 -17.01
C ASN A 312 -9.75 -13.77 -18.45
N ASP A 313 -8.75 -13.11 -19.00
CA ASP A 313 -8.25 -13.36 -20.37
C ASP A 313 -6.84 -13.99 -20.37
N ASP A 314 -6.25 -14.25 -19.19
CA ASP A 314 -4.90 -14.81 -19.02
C ASP A 314 -4.96 -16.08 -18.15
N ALA A 315 -4.92 -17.24 -18.81
CA ALA A 315 -4.98 -18.54 -18.13
C ALA A 315 -3.75 -18.80 -17.25
N GLU A 316 -2.57 -18.27 -17.61
CA GLU A 316 -1.35 -18.40 -16.81
C GLU A 316 -1.47 -17.57 -15.52
N LEU A 317 -1.98 -16.33 -15.62
CA LEU A 317 -2.27 -15.50 -14.46
C LEU A 317 -3.35 -16.11 -13.56
N GLN A 318 -4.42 -16.67 -14.12
CA GLN A 318 -5.43 -17.39 -13.33
C GLN A 318 -4.84 -18.56 -12.55
N ALA A 319 -4.01 -19.38 -13.21
CA ALA A 319 -3.34 -20.52 -12.56
C ALA A 319 -2.40 -20.05 -11.45
N ALA A 320 -1.65 -18.95 -11.68
CA ALA A 320 -0.75 -18.38 -10.70
C ALA A 320 -1.50 -17.80 -9.49
N LEU A 321 -2.63 -17.10 -9.72
CA LEU A 321 -3.48 -16.59 -8.63
C LEU A 321 -4.10 -17.73 -7.82
N LEU A 322 -4.52 -18.82 -8.47
CA LEU A 322 -5.02 -20.00 -7.78
C LEU A 322 -3.92 -20.65 -6.95
N SER A 323 -2.72 -20.85 -7.51
CA SER A 323 -1.56 -21.37 -6.78
C SER A 323 -1.24 -20.48 -5.57
N TYR A 324 -1.14 -19.16 -5.76
CA TYR A 324 -0.92 -18.22 -4.68
C TYR A 324 -1.95 -18.34 -3.56
N SER A 325 -3.21 -18.53 -3.91
CA SER A 325 -4.29 -18.65 -2.92
C SER A 325 -4.25 -19.94 -2.10
N ILE A 326 -3.49 -20.95 -2.55
CA ILE A 326 -3.36 -22.26 -1.88
C ILE A 326 -2.07 -22.36 -1.07
N ILE A 327 -0.95 -21.92 -1.64
CA ILE A 327 0.39 -22.15 -1.08
C ILE A 327 1.17 -20.86 -0.79
N GLY A 328 0.59 -19.69 -1.06
CA GLY A 328 1.31 -18.42 -0.99
C GLY A 328 2.23 -18.20 -2.20
N PHE A 329 3.17 -17.29 -2.07
CA PHE A 329 4.15 -17.08 -3.11
C PHE A 329 5.20 -18.19 -3.15
N ASP A 330 5.38 -18.77 -4.34
CA ASP A 330 6.52 -19.58 -4.72
C ASP A 330 7.19 -18.98 -5.97
N GLU A 331 8.29 -19.57 -6.41
CA GLU A 331 9.02 -19.08 -7.59
C GLU A 331 8.15 -19.04 -8.84
N SER A 332 7.25 -20.01 -9.03
CA SER A 332 6.43 -20.12 -10.25
C SER A 332 5.36 -19.05 -10.34
N ASN A 333 4.70 -18.70 -9.24
CA ASN A 333 3.63 -17.71 -9.22
C ASN A 333 4.12 -16.29 -8.94
N TYR A 334 5.27 -16.12 -8.24
CA TYR A 334 5.81 -14.83 -7.90
C TYR A 334 6.05 -13.94 -9.12
N TYR A 335 6.75 -14.45 -10.14
CA TYR A 335 7.07 -13.66 -11.33
C TYR A 335 5.87 -13.25 -12.17
N ILE A 336 4.77 -14.00 -12.06
CA ILE A 336 3.54 -13.71 -12.78
C ILE A 336 2.72 -12.66 -12.04
N ILE A 337 2.63 -12.75 -10.71
CA ILE A 337 1.75 -11.93 -9.87
C ILE A 337 2.42 -10.64 -9.43
N SER A 338 3.71 -10.67 -9.04
CA SER A 338 4.38 -9.56 -8.37
C SER A 338 4.63 -8.36 -9.29
N ASN A 339 4.78 -7.18 -8.68
CA ASN A 339 5.21 -5.95 -9.32
C ASN A 339 4.29 -5.52 -10.50
N ARG A 340 2.98 -5.75 -10.40
CA ARG A 340 1.96 -5.32 -11.38
C ARG A 340 0.61 -5.11 -10.72
N ILE A 341 -0.22 -4.28 -11.32
CA ILE A 341 -1.63 -4.21 -10.97
C ILE A 341 -2.36 -5.38 -11.64
N ILE A 342 -3.07 -6.16 -10.84
CA ILE A 342 -3.90 -7.27 -11.30
C ILE A 342 -5.35 -6.88 -11.18
N THR A 343 -6.13 -7.13 -12.25
CA THR A 343 -7.57 -6.94 -12.30
C THR A 343 -8.21 -8.13 -13.00
N TYR A 344 -9.44 -8.47 -12.64
CA TYR A 344 -10.23 -9.51 -13.33
C TYR A 344 -10.68 -9.08 -14.72
N ASN A 345 -10.93 -7.79 -14.91
CA ASN A 345 -11.45 -7.20 -16.14
C ASN A 345 -10.54 -6.08 -16.67
N SER A 346 -10.86 -5.55 -17.85
CA SER A 346 -10.01 -4.56 -18.53
C SER A 346 -10.33 -3.12 -18.17
N HIS A 347 -11.59 -2.77 -17.89
CA HIS A 347 -12.06 -1.39 -17.87
C HIS A 347 -12.64 -1.01 -16.51
N TYR A 348 -12.05 0.01 -15.87
CA TYR A 348 -12.48 0.54 -14.58
C TYR A 348 -12.62 2.05 -14.62
N PHE A 349 -13.63 2.56 -13.94
CA PHE A 349 -13.80 3.98 -13.70
C PHE A 349 -13.95 4.22 -12.20
N SER A 350 -13.19 5.17 -11.67
CA SER A 350 -13.14 5.46 -10.25
C SER A 350 -13.48 6.92 -9.99
N ILE A 351 -14.17 7.17 -8.89
CA ILE A 351 -14.43 8.51 -8.37
C ILE A 351 -14.03 8.52 -6.90
N ALA A 352 -13.31 9.57 -6.49
CA ALA A 352 -13.11 9.88 -5.07
C ALA A 352 -13.65 11.29 -4.79
N ALA A 353 -14.30 11.45 -3.66
CA ALA A 353 -14.81 12.74 -3.17
C ALA A 353 -14.43 12.92 -1.71
N GLY A 354 -13.99 14.12 -1.32
CA GLY A 354 -13.66 14.46 0.05
C GLY A 354 -14.22 15.83 0.40
N TYR A 355 -14.81 15.95 1.60
CA TYR A 355 -15.39 17.22 2.05
C TYR A 355 -15.23 17.38 3.56
N ASP A 356 -14.75 18.57 3.95
CA ASP A 356 -14.67 18.96 5.36
C ASP A 356 -15.98 19.66 5.75
N PHE A 357 -16.88 18.92 6.45
CA PHE A 357 -18.16 19.47 6.94
C PHE A 357 -17.94 20.59 7.95
N PHE A 358 -16.91 20.45 8.77
CA PHE A 358 -16.33 21.47 9.64
C PHE A 358 -14.88 21.06 9.97
N PRO A 359 -14.04 21.94 10.56
CA PRO A 359 -12.58 21.72 10.68
C PRO A 359 -12.15 20.40 11.31
N LEU A 360 -13.01 19.75 12.09
CA LEU A 360 -12.71 18.50 12.79
C LEU A 360 -13.39 17.27 12.16
N LEU A 361 -14.32 17.43 11.21
CA LEU A 361 -15.05 16.32 10.60
C LEU A 361 -14.92 16.34 9.08
N ARG A 362 -14.29 15.32 8.55
CA ARG A 362 -14.16 15.06 7.12
C ARG A 362 -14.97 13.83 6.72
N GLY A 363 -15.63 13.91 5.57
CA GLY A 363 -16.23 12.77 4.90
C GLY A 363 -15.48 12.46 3.61
N ASP A 364 -15.19 11.19 3.39
CA ASP A 364 -14.58 10.68 2.18
C ASP A 364 -15.46 9.59 1.58
N LEU A 365 -15.65 9.65 0.26
CA LEU A 365 -16.36 8.64 -0.53
C LEU A 365 -15.46 8.19 -1.68
N PHE A 366 -15.34 6.90 -1.86
CA PHE A 366 -14.61 6.30 -2.95
C PHE A 366 -15.47 5.25 -3.64
N ALA A 367 -15.51 5.29 -4.97
CA ALA A 367 -16.28 4.36 -5.79
C ALA A 367 -15.43 3.86 -6.96
N ILE A 368 -15.54 2.56 -7.30
CA ILE A 368 -14.96 1.97 -8.51
C ILE A 368 -16.07 1.21 -9.25
N TYR A 369 -16.19 1.46 -10.53
CA TYR A 369 -17.07 0.70 -11.42
C TYR A 369 -16.27 -0.19 -12.37
N ASP A 370 -16.53 -1.49 -12.33
CA ASP A 370 -16.03 -2.51 -13.26
C ASP A 370 -17.04 -2.67 -14.39
N PHE A 371 -16.69 -2.22 -15.62
CA PHE A 371 -17.62 -2.22 -16.74
C PHE A 371 -17.98 -3.62 -17.23
N GLN A 372 -17.06 -4.57 -17.20
CA GLN A 372 -17.26 -5.91 -17.75
C GLN A 372 -17.86 -6.87 -16.72
N GLY A 373 -17.42 -6.78 -15.47
CA GLY A 373 -17.97 -7.53 -14.34
C GLY A 373 -19.23 -6.92 -13.75
N ARG A 374 -19.68 -5.73 -14.26
CA ARG A 374 -20.84 -4.98 -13.77
C ARG A 374 -20.85 -4.79 -12.25
N GLY A 375 -19.66 -4.60 -11.69
CA GLY A 375 -19.46 -4.44 -10.26
C GLY A 375 -19.29 -2.97 -9.89
N LEU A 376 -19.98 -2.51 -8.86
CA LEU A 376 -19.78 -1.20 -8.22
C LEU A 376 -19.25 -1.42 -6.80
N PHE A 377 -18.01 -1.03 -6.55
CA PHE A 377 -17.41 -0.98 -5.23
C PHE A 377 -17.59 0.40 -4.62
N LEU A 378 -17.89 0.45 -3.32
CA LEU A 378 -18.04 1.69 -2.56
C LEU A 378 -17.30 1.59 -1.24
N ASN A 379 -16.54 2.63 -0.90
CA ASN A 379 -15.97 2.85 0.43
C ASN A 379 -16.34 4.26 0.89
N GLY A 380 -17.12 4.36 1.95
CA GLY A 380 -17.49 5.62 2.58
C GLY A 380 -16.92 5.69 3.98
N ALA A 381 -16.32 6.83 4.36
CA ALA A 381 -15.72 7.06 5.66
C ALA A 381 -16.04 8.44 6.22
N LEU A 382 -16.16 8.52 7.54
CA LEU A 382 -16.18 9.75 8.30
C LEU A 382 -14.98 9.75 9.26
N LYS A 383 -14.15 10.77 9.15
CA LYS A 383 -12.97 10.98 10.00
C LYS A 383 -13.23 12.17 10.92
N LEU A 384 -13.15 11.93 12.21
CA LEU A 384 -13.27 12.94 13.27
C LEU A 384 -11.91 13.12 13.95
N ASN A 385 -11.37 14.32 13.93
CA ASN A 385 -10.24 14.71 14.78
C ASN A 385 -10.79 15.12 16.16
N VAL A 386 -10.56 14.28 17.16
CA VAL A 386 -11.12 14.49 18.51
C VAL A 386 -10.24 15.41 19.35
N PHE A 387 -8.91 15.24 19.17
CA PHE A 387 -7.86 16.06 19.77
C PHE A 387 -6.78 16.29 18.73
N GLU A 388 -5.86 17.23 18.93
CA GLU A 388 -4.78 17.57 18.00
C GLU A 388 -4.00 16.35 17.45
N ASN A 389 -3.94 15.29 18.25
CA ASN A 389 -3.20 14.07 17.95
C ASN A 389 -4.05 12.79 17.95
N LEU A 390 -5.39 12.89 17.96
CA LEU A 390 -6.30 11.73 18.00
C LEU A 390 -7.36 11.82 16.90
N ASP A 391 -7.28 10.89 15.97
CA ASP A 391 -8.25 10.67 14.90
C ASP A 391 -9.11 9.44 15.17
N ILE A 392 -10.40 9.54 14.92
CA ILE A 392 -11.33 8.42 14.86
C ILE A 392 -11.94 8.39 13.46
N THR A 393 -11.86 7.25 12.81
CA THR A 393 -12.49 7.01 11.50
C THR A 393 -13.52 5.90 11.64
N VAL A 394 -14.72 6.11 11.10
CA VAL A 394 -15.72 5.06 10.93
C VAL A 394 -16.06 4.93 9.45
N GLY A 395 -16.17 3.71 8.96
CA GLY A 395 -16.42 3.53 7.54
C GLY A 395 -17.12 2.22 7.22
N ILE A 396 -17.54 2.16 5.95
CA ILE A 396 -18.22 1.02 5.35
C ILE A 396 -17.64 0.76 3.96
N ILE A 397 -17.32 -0.49 3.69
CA ILE A 397 -16.99 -1.00 2.36
C ILE A 397 -18.10 -1.94 1.92
N THR A 398 -18.59 -1.78 0.71
CA THR A 398 -19.61 -2.66 0.12
C THR A 398 -19.44 -2.73 -1.39
N ALA A 399 -20.07 -3.71 -2.02
CA ALA A 399 -20.17 -3.76 -3.47
C ALA A 399 -21.57 -4.22 -3.90
N PHE A 400 -21.89 -3.94 -5.15
CA PHE A 400 -23.08 -4.41 -5.85
C PHE A 400 -22.61 -4.99 -7.19
N VAL A 401 -22.74 -6.30 -7.37
CA VAL A 401 -22.29 -7.00 -8.57
C VAL A 401 -23.51 -7.52 -9.30
N GLY A 402 -23.73 -7.01 -10.51
CA GLY A 402 -24.81 -7.47 -11.39
C GLY A 402 -24.49 -8.82 -12.03
N ASP A 403 -25.50 -9.40 -12.65
CA ASP A 403 -25.32 -10.61 -13.46
C ASP A 403 -24.46 -10.28 -14.69
N ALA A 404 -23.28 -10.85 -14.72
CA ALA A 404 -22.33 -10.78 -15.83
C ALA A 404 -21.71 -12.16 -16.05
N ASP A 405 -21.41 -12.48 -17.32
CA ASP A 405 -20.71 -13.73 -17.66
C ASP A 405 -19.28 -13.76 -17.11
N ARG A 406 -18.73 -12.59 -16.80
CA ARG A 406 -17.41 -12.40 -16.20
C ARG A 406 -17.54 -12.08 -14.71
N GLY A 407 -16.68 -12.65 -13.89
CA GLY A 407 -16.55 -12.29 -12.49
C GLY A 407 -16.09 -10.83 -12.30
N SER A 408 -16.30 -10.29 -11.10
CA SER A 408 -15.83 -8.96 -10.72
C SER A 408 -14.86 -9.05 -9.55
N ASP A 409 -13.87 -8.16 -9.51
CA ASP A 409 -12.94 -8.00 -8.38
C ASP A 409 -13.67 -7.73 -7.05
N PHE A 410 -14.91 -7.28 -7.11
CA PHE A 410 -15.66 -6.81 -5.95
C PHE A 410 -16.63 -7.85 -5.37
N LYS A 411 -16.60 -9.10 -5.89
CA LYS A 411 -17.53 -10.16 -5.48
C LYS A 411 -17.47 -10.50 -3.99
N SER A 412 -16.34 -10.33 -3.34
CA SER A 412 -16.17 -10.57 -1.90
C SER A 412 -16.93 -9.59 -1.00
N PHE A 413 -17.32 -8.42 -1.55
CA PHE A 413 -18.10 -7.39 -0.86
C PHE A 413 -19.55 -7.30 -1.35
N ASP A 414 -19.92 -8.13 -2.35
CA ASP A 414 -21.26 -8.12 -2.96
C ASP A 414 -22.31 -8.54 -1.93
N GLU A 415 -23.22 -7.62 -1.59
CA GLU A 415 -24.23 -7.78 -0.52
C GLU A 415 -23.66 -8.16 0.86
N GLN A 416 -22.33 -8.01 1.05
CA GLN A 416 -21.60 -8.41 2.26
C GLN A 416 -20.76 -7.24 2.79
N PRO A 417 -21.41 -6.18 3.29
CA PRO A 417 -20.68 -4.99 3.73
C PRO A 417 -19.72 -5.29 4.87
N MET A 418 -18.53 -4.70 4.77
CA MET A 418 -17.54 -4.64 5.83
C MET A 418 -17.63 -3.28 6.53
N TYR A 419 -17.81 -3.30 7.83
CA TYR A 419 -17.78 -2.12 8.68
C TYR A 419 -16.41 -2.03 9.35
N TYR A 420 -15.85 -0.83 9.45
CA TYR A 420 -14.61 -0.63 10.18
C TYR A 420 -14.65 0.62 11.05
N VAL A 421 -13.91 0.55 12.12
CA VAL A 421 -13.61 1.67 13.02
C VAL A 421 -12.11 1.71 13.20
N SER A 422 -11.50 2.87 12.99
CA SER A 422 -10.07 3.08 13.25
C SER A 422 -9.90 4.20 14.27
N LEU A 423 -8.97 4.00 15.20
CA LEU A 423 -8.49 5.00 16.13
C LEU A 423 -7.00 5.15 15.88
N GLN A 424 -6.52 6.39 15.70
CA GLN A 424 -5.10 6.67 15.50
C GLN A 424 -4.66 7.83 16.39
N PHE A 425 -3.68 7.55 17.24
CA PHE A 425 -3.08 8.51 18.15
C PHE A 425 -1.62 8.73 17.78
N TYR A 426 -1.23 9.98 17.58
CA TYR A 426 0.13 10.38 17.20
C TYR A 426 0.89 10.93 18.41
N PHE A 427 2.21 10.72 18.45
CA PHE A 427 3.10 11.24 19.50
C PHE A 427 4.48 11.57 18.96
#